data_3153cf5921001cf5b5b750d26282d684
#
_entry.id   3153cf5921001cf5b5b750d26282d684
#
_cell.length_a   1.000
_cell.length_b   1.000
_cell.length_c   1.000
_cell.angle_alpha   90.00
_cell.angle_beta   90.00
_cell.angle_gamma   90.00
#
_symmetry.space_group_name_H-M   'P 1'
#
loop_
_entity.id
_entity.type
_entity.pdbx_description
1 polymer ?
#
loop_
_entity_poly.entity_id
_entity_poly.type
_entity_poly.pdbx_seq_one_letter_code
_entity_poly.pdbx_strand_id
1 'polypeptide(L)'
;MNRRSFVLSAGGAVAHPLLSSLVRGPSGLIHAAEYDTRRAAAPEASQGPADHSLTIGPCTIEISPGVNISTLAYNGQVPGPLLRLRQGVPVTIDVKNATGNPDIVHWHGLTTDPLNDGAMEEGSPMIAPGGHLRYKLTPMPKGTRWYHTHTTAGSNLSIGTYTGQFGFLLVEGANDPKPYDQEVWLAIHHWEPSFVPMVETMQAASANHPLTSGSDVGYKYATINQHRLGAGEPVRVKQGEKVLMRLLNASATENVVLALPGHTFRIIAMDGNPVPYAKEVEVVALAAAERVDAIVEMKSPGVWVLGSTLEKSRQMGLGIVVEYAGKTGAPVWKDPHNAVWDYTQFANSTPAPNPDGSFALALMDLGPQKDAKFDTWAINGKSWPDIEPLKVKQGKRYRMLFQNASGDQHPMHLHRHTFEVTAIGDKNISGLKKDVINVMPLDTVAVDFVADNPGDTLLHCHMQLHMDYGFMQLIKYS
;
A
#
# COMPACT_ATOMS: atom_id res chain seq x y z
N MET A 1 -5.95 -18.98 -31.49
CA MET A 1 -5.19 -17.88 -32.13
C MET A 1 -3.89 -17.72 -31.36
N ASN A 2 -2.75 -17.83 -32.04
CA ASN A 2 -1.44 -18.08 -31.44
C ASN A 2 -0.84 -16.81 -30.83
N ARG A 3 -0.60 -16.83 -29.49
CA ARG A 3 0.00 -15.74 -28.69
C ARG A 3 1.55 -15.60 -28.85
N ARG A 4 2.14 -16.12 -29.94
CA ARG A 4 3.61 -16.16 -30.14
C ARG A 4 4.19 -15.12 -31.09
N SER A 5 3.46 -14.06 -31.48
CA SER A 5 3.90 -13.17 -32.56
C SER A 5 4.28 -11.74 -32.14
N PHE A 6 4.57 -11.45 -30.86
CA PHE A 6 4.85 -10.06 -30.43
C PHE A 6 6.25 -9.81 -29.86
N VAL A 7 7.18 -10.75 -29.95
CA VAL A 7 8.54 -10.62 -29.36
C VAL A 7 9.67 -10.61 -30.41
N LEU A 8 9.43 -10.25 -31.64
CA LEU A 8 10.52 -10.21 -32.62
C LEU A 8 10.37 -9.01 -33.58
N SER A 9 10.76 -7.81 -33.11
CA SER A 9 11.26 -6.76 -33.99
C SER A 9 11.91 -5.61 -33.22
N ALA A 10 13.12 -5.78 -32.72
CA ALA A 10 14.08 -4.70 -32.45
C ALA A 10 15.49 -5.29 -32.41
N GLY A 11 15.93 -5.76 -33.56
CA GLY A 11 17.32 -6.09 -33.82
C GLY A 11 17.90 -5.06 -34.79
N GLY A 12 18.71 -4.14 -34.30
CA GLY A 12 19.48 -3.19 -35.09
C GLY A 12 20.77 -2.86 -34.35
N ALA A 13 21.79 -3.70 -34.58
CA ALA A 13 23.12 -3.45 -34.05
C ALA A 13 23.77 -2.27 -34.80
N VAL A 14 24.19 -1.23 -34.06
CA VAL A 14 25.19 -0.27 -34.53
C VAL A 14 26.27 -0.20 -33.48
N ALA A 15 27.44 -0.72 -33.83
CA ALA A 15 28.68 -0.60 -33.07
C ALA A 15 29.27 0.80 -33.20
N HIS A 16 29.63 1.44 -32.11
CA HIS A 16 30.60 2.56 -32.07
C HIS A 16 31.30 2.64 -30.68
N PRO A 17 32.42 3.34 -30.57
CA PRO A 17 33.62 2.79 -29.93
C PRO A 17 33.87 3.20 -28.47
N LEU A 18 34.75 2.46 -27.84
CA LEU A 18 35.34 2.63 -26.51
C LEU A 18 35.72 4.09 -26.16
N LEU A 19 35.09 4.62 -25.14
CA LEU A 19 35.62 5.70 -24.31
C LEU A 19 35.58 5.21 -22.86
N SER A 20 36.80 5.05 -22.32
CA SER A 20 37.04 4.74 -20.93
C SER A 20 36.47 5.85 -20.03
N SER A 21 35.42 5.57 -19.29
CA SER A 21 34.94 6.40 -18.21
C SER A 21 34.77 5.53 -16.96
N LEU A 22 35.30 6.01 -15.89
CA LEU A 22 35.31 5.50 -14.54
C LEU A 22 34.01 4.75 -14.18
N VAL A 23 34.15 3.46 -13.95
CA VAL A 23 33.09 2.61 -13.38
C VAL A 23 32.84 3.08 -11.95
N ARG A 24 31.83 3.86 -11.70
CA ARG A 24 31.19 3.95 -10.39
C ARG A 24 30.46 2.63 -10.19
N GLY A 25 30.74 1.92 -9.10
CA GLY A 25 30.08 0.67 -8.76
C GLY A 25 28.56 0.87 -8.59
N PRO A 26 27.77 -0.20 -8.79
CA PRO A 26 26.32 -0.16 -8.62
C PRO A 26 25.97 -0.23 -7.14
N SER A 27 26.08 0.87 -6.44
CA SER A 27 25.47 1.03 -5.12
C SER A 27 24.28 1.96 -5.29
N GLY A 28 23.15 1.42 -5.80
CA GLY A 28 21.85 2.07 -5.82
C GLY A 28 21.22 2.25 -4.43
N LEU A 29 21.99 1.97 -3.38
CA LEU A 29 21.67 2.36 -2.02
C LEU A 29 22.09 3.82 -1.88
N ILE A 30 21.13 4.73 -1.81
CA ILE A 30 21.36 6.01 -1.15
C ILE A 30 21.70 5.63 0.29
N HIS A 31 23.00 5.52 0.58
CA HIS A 31 23.44 5.34 1.95
C HIS A 31 22.86 6.48 2.78
N ALA A 32 22.37 6.16 3.98
CA ALA A 32 22.02 7.15 4.99
C ALA A 32 23.16 8.17 5.28
N ALA A 33 24.34 7.96 4.72
CA ALA A 33 25.52 8.81 4.81
C ALA A 33 25.48 10.07 3.91
N GLU A 34 24.62 10.12 2.89
CA GLU A 34 24.44 11.32 2.04
C GLU A 34 23.18 12.12 2.38
N TYR A 35 22.58 11.86 3.54
CA TYR A 35 21.51 12.67 4.06
C TYR A 35 21.98 14.12 4.19
N ASP A 36 21.45 15.01 3.34
CA ASP A 36 21.74 16.46 3.43
C ASP A 36 21.05 17.02 4.69
N THR A 37 21.82 17.07 5.79
CA THR A 37 21.37 17.61 7.07
C THR A 37 20.88 19.07 6.98
N ARG A 38 21.13 19.77 5.86
CA ARG A 38 20.64 21.11 5.59
C ARG A 38 19.12 21.15 5.30
N ARG A 39 18.50 19.98 4.97
CA ARG A 39 17.06 19.82 4.82
C ARG A 39 16.36 19.28 6.07
N ALA A 40 17.08 18.97 7.14
CA ALA A 40 16.44 18.68 8.41
C ALA A 40 15.67 19.93 8.87
N ALA A 41 14.37 19.76 9.17
CA ALA A 41 13.56 20.86 9.67
C ALA A 41 14.22 21.45 10.91
N ALA A 42 14.60 22.73 10.85
CA ALA A 42 14.96 23.49 12.05
C ALA A 42 13.76 23.47 13.01
N PRO A 43 13.97 23.36 14.33
CA PRO A 43 12.86 23.41 15.28
C PRO A 43 12.11 24.74 15.08
N GLU A 44 10.89 24.69 14.56
CA GLU A 44 10.02 25.87 14.51
C GLU A 44 9.76 26.34 15.95
N ALA A 45 10.02 27.62 16.21
CA ALA A 45 9.69 28.26 17.48
C ALA A 45 8.21 27.98 17.83
N SER A 46 7.94 27.62 19.08
CA SER A 46 6.67 27.14 19.65
C SER A 46 5.43 27.90 19.12
N GLN A 47 4.86 27.42 18.06
CA GLN A 47 3.46 27.69 17.72
C GLN A 47 2.62 26.84 18.66
N GLY A 48 1.63 27.35 19.36
CA GLY A 48 0.75 26.68 20.31
C GLY A 48 0.56 25.15 20.19
N PRO A 49 -0.27 24.48 20.99
CA PRO A 49 -0.45 23.03 20.93
C PRO A 49 -0.96 22.64 19.53
N ALA A 50 -0.46 21.53 18.98
CA ALA A 50 -1.00 20.94 17.78
C ALA A 50 -2.36 20.27 18.07
N ASP A 51 -3.18 20.08 17.03
CA ASP A 51 -4.48 19.40 17.15
C ASP A 51 -4.32 17.92 17.48
N HIS A 52 -3.25 17.29 16.93
CA HIS A 52 -2.86 15.91 17.21
C HIS A 52 -1.36 15.79 17.43
N SER A 53 -0.96 14.71 18.10
CA SER A 53 0.46 14.39 18.29
C SER A 53 0.71 12.88 18.14
N LEU A 54 1.80 12.56 17.43
CA LEU A 54 2.31 11.21 17.28
C LEU A 54 3.76 11.16 17.77
N THR A 55 4.12 10.06 18.41
CA THR A 55 5.51 9.77 18.77
C THR A 55 5.92 8.47 18.12
N ILE A 56 6.92 8.52 17.27
CA ILE A 56 7.58 7.33 16.72
C ILE A 56 8.54 6.82 17.77
N GLY A 57 8.42 5.54 18.17
CA GLY A 57 9.30 4.99 19.17
C GLY A 57 9.27 3.48 19.24
N PRO A 58 10.23 2.88 20.01
CA PRO A 58 10.23 1.46 20.27
C PRO A 58 8.95 1.02 20.98
N CYS A 59 8.44 -0.13 20.57
CA CYS A 59 7.25 -0.75 21.14
C CYS A 59 7.44 -2.27 21.19
N THR A 60 6.91 -2.90 22.23
CA THR A 60 6.78 -4.36 22.28
C THR A 60 5.30 -4.68 22.36
N ILE A 61 4.81 -5.47 21.41
CA ILE A 61 3.41 -5.91 21.37
C ILE A 61 3.34 -7.41 21.59
N GLU A 62 2.37 -7.87 22.38
CA GLU A 62 2.04 -9.28 22.50
C GLU A 62 0.98 -9.62 21.45
N ILE A 63 1.34 -10.43 20.46
CA ILE A 63 0.46 -10.81 19.35
C ILE A 63 -0.37 -12.07 19.64
N SER A 64 0.09 -12.87 20.57
CA SER A 64 -0.64 -14.00 21.20
C SER A 64 0.05 -14.32 22.53
N PRO A 65 -0.59 -15.07 23.45
CA PRO A 65 -0.02 -15.37 24.76
C PRO A 65 1.42 -15.89 24.67
N GLY A 66 2.36 -15.15 25.26
CA GLY A 66 3.78 -15.47 25.28
C GLY A 66 4.55 -15.18 23.96
N VAL A 67 3.92 -14.63 22.93
CA VAL A 67 4.57 -14.24 21.67
C VAL A 67 4.65 -12.73 21.55
N ASN A 68 5.83 -12.18 21.78
CA ASN A 68 6.09 -10.76 21.79
C ASN A 68 6.89 -10.35 20.55
N ILE A 69 6.51 -9.25 19.92
CA ILE A 69 7.20 -8.62 18.81
C ILE A 69 7.75 -7.27 19.27
N SER A 70 9.07 -7.09 19.14
CA SER A 70 9.72 -5.79 19.33
C SER A 70 9.74 -5.06 18.00
N THR A 71 9.19 -3.86 17.96
CA THR A 71 9.01 -3.07 16.73
C THR A 71 9.12 -1.57 17.00
N LEU A 72 9.00 -0.75 15.96
CA LEU A 72 8.70 0.67 16.06
C LEU A 72 7.19 0.87 15.86
N ALA A 73 6.60 1.85 16.56
CA ALA A 73 5.18 2.13 16.45
C ALA A 73 4.87 3.60 16.74
N TYR A 74 3.67 4.05 16.40
CA TYR A 74 3.16 5.36 16.79
C TYR A 74 2.49 5.28 18.16
N ASN A 75 2.89 6.13 19.09
CA ASN A 75 2.35 6.22 20.45
C ASN A 75 2.36 4.88 21.21
N GLY A 76 3.32 3.99 20.91
CA GLY A 76 3.51 2.72 21.61
C GLY A 76 2.41 1.69 21.39
N GLN A 77 1.65 1.77 20.31
CA GLN A 77 0.58 0.83 19.96
C GLN A 77 0.55 0.49 18.48
N VAL A 78 -0.02 -0.67 18.13
CA VAL A 78 -0.22 -1.14 16.76
C VAL A 78 -1.65 -1.67 16.59
N PRO A 79 -2.42 -1.16 15.61
CA PRO A 79 -2.13 0.04 14.82
C PRO A 79 -1.94 1.28 15.71
N GLY A 80 -1.24 2.28 15.18
CA GLY A 80 -1.18 3.61 15.79
C GLY A 80 -2.58 4.23 15.98
N PRO A 81 -2.71 5.38 16.67
CA PRO A 81 -3.99 6.01 16.94
C PRO A 81 -4.82 6.24 15.69
N LEU A 82 -6.12 5.95 15.74
CA LEU A 82 -7.07 6.36 14.71
C LEU A 82 -7.20 7.89 14.71
N LEU A 83 -6.80 8.52 13.62
CA LEU A 83 -6.99 9.96 13.42
C LEU A 83 -8.31 10.22 12.68
N ARG A 84 -9.24 10.95 13.32
CA ARG A 84 -10.47 11.41 12.69
C ARG A 84 -10.35 12.89 12.38
N LEU A 85 -10.33 13.22 11.09
CA LEU A 85 -10.13 14.57 10.59
C LEU A 85 -11.36 15.00 9.78
N ARG A 86 -11.64 16.31 9.75
CA ARG A 86 -12.75 16.85 8.97
C ARG A 86 -12.27 17.29 7.59
N GLN A 87 -12.99 16.89 6.55
CA GLN A 87 -12.70 17.29 5.18
C GLN A 87 -12.62 18.81 5.03
N GLY A 88 -11.52 19.30 4.45
CA GLY A 88 -11.30 20.71 4.15
C GLY A 88 -11.04 21.61 5.37
N VAL A 89 -10.95 21.06 6.58
CA VAL A 89 -10.63 21.82 7.80
C VAL A 89 -9.14 21.69 8.09
N PRO A 90 -8.37 22.78 8.07
CA PRO A 90 -6.95 22.73 8.39
C PRO A 90 -6.69 22.11 9.76
N VAL A 91 -5.66 21.28 9.85
CA VAL A 91 -5.24 20.58 11.05
C VAL A 91 -3.72 20.55 11.15
N THR A 92 -3.21 20.58 12.38
CA THR A 92 -1.79 20.44 12.69
C THR A 92 -1.53 19.13 13.41
N ILE A 93 -0.48 18.41 12.99
CA ILE A 93 -0.06 17.13 13.61
C ILE A 93 1.42 17.23 13.94
N ASP A 94 1.75 17.21 15.24
CA ASP A 94 3.13 17.14 15.69
C ASP A 94 3.59 15.68 15.71
N VAL A 95 4.70 15.40 15.03
CA VAL A 95 5.34 14.10 15.06
C VAL A 95 6.71 14.21 15.71
N LYS A 96 6.93 13.47 16.79
CA LYS A 96 8.22 13.35 17.48
C LYS A 96 8.87 12.04 17.09
N ASN A 97 10.14 12.09 16.72
CA ASN A 97 10.95 10.90 16.51
C ASN A 97 11.77 10.58 17.76
N ALA A 98 11.38 9.54 18.49
CA ALA A 98 12.10 9.04 19.67
C ALA A 98 12.98 7.81 19.34
N THR A 99 13.31 7.58 18.05
CA THR A 99 14.21 6.51 17.60
C THR A 99 15.63 7.01 17.40
N GLY A 100 16.56 6.07 17.13
CA GLY A 100 17.94 6.39 16.79
C GLY A 100 18.19 6.68 15.30
N ASN A 101 17.18 6.58 14.43
CA ASN A 101 17.29 6.78 12.99
C ASN A 101 16.38 7.93 12.54
N PRO A 102 16.72 8.64 11.46
CA PRO A 102 15.78 9.57 10.82
C PRO A 102 14.51 8.82 10.37
N ASP A 103 13.36 9.48 10.45
CA ASP A 103 12.07 8.91 10.05
C ASP A 103 11.17 9.96 9.43
N ILE A 104 10.08 9.54 8.81
CA ILE A 104 9.11 10.42 8.15
C ILE A 104 7.73 9.78 8.19
N VAL A 105 6.66 10.57 8.18
CA VAL A 105 5.29 10.07 8.12
C VAL A 105 4.64 10.48 6.82
N HIS A 106 4.27 9.50 6.00
CA HIS A 106 3.45 9.71 4.82
C HIS A 106 1.96 9.64 5.16
N TRP A 107 1.22 10.63 4.67
CA TRP A 107 -0.24 10.75 4.85
C TRP A 107 -0.96 10.17 3.64
N HIS A 108 -0.94 8.86 3.54
CA HIS A 108 -1.34 8.09 2.38
C HIS A 108 -2.78 8.35 1.94
N GLY A 109 -2.94 8.74 0.69
CA GLY A 109 -4.22 8.99 0.05
C GLY A 109 -4.78 10.40 0.29
N LEU A 110 -4.02 11.30 0.92
CA LEU A 110 -4.37 12.71 1.02
C LEU A 110 -3.81 13.51 -0.16
N THR A 111 -4.54 14.56 -0.54
CA THR A 111 -4.04 15.61 -1.42
C THR A 111 -3.38 16.67 -0.55
N THR A 112 -2.06 16.68 -0.50
CA THR A 112 -1.25 17.59 0.32
C THR A 112 -0.24 18.35 -0.54
N ASP A 113 0.48 19.32 0.02
CA ASP A 113 1.65 19.87 -0.63
C ASP A 113 2.88 18.97 -0.42
N PRO A 114 3.94 19.04 -1.27
CA PRO A 114 5.08 18.14 -1.20
C PRO A 114 5.85 18.18 0.13
N LEU A 115 5.87 19.32 0.82
CA LEU A 115 6.60 19.46 2.09
C LEU A 115 5.89 18.76 3.25
N ASN A 116 4.58 18.54 3.14
CA ASN A 116 3.74 17.90 4.16
C ASN A 116 3.28 16.50 3.77
N ASP A 117 3.65 15.97 2.58
CA ASP A 117 3.20 14.66 2.14
C ASP A 117 3.89 13.51 2.87
N GLY A 118 5.14 13.70 3.25
CA GLY A 118 5.91 12.70 3.96
C GLY A 118 6.68 11.74 3.04
N ALA A 119 7.12 12.20 1.88
CA ALA A 119 8.07 11.51 1.01
C ALA A 119 9.30 12.39 0.76
N MET A 120 10.48 11.88 1.07
CA MET A 120 11.74 12.61 0.91
C MET A 120 12.01 12.96 -0.56
N GLU A 121 11.63 12.10 -1.47
CA GLU A 121 11.78 12.24 -2.92
C GLU A 121 11.00 13.43 -3.47
N GLU A 122 9.91 13.81 -2.83
CA GLU A 122 9.09 14.98 -3.15
C GLU A 122 9.58 16.28 -2.49
N GLY A 123 10.51 16.15 -1.52
CA GLY A 123 11.08 17.26 -0.77
C GLY A 123 10.58 17.40 0.66
N SER A 124 9.76 16.50 1.17
CA SER A 124 9.37 16.47 2.58
C SER A 124 10.59 16.28 3.48
N PRO A 125 10.72 17.03 4.58
CA PRO A 125 11.85 16.91 5.48
C PRO A 125 11.75 15.66 6.35
N MET A 126 12.87 14.96 6.53
CA MET A 126 12.99 13.89 7.51
C MET A 126 13.02 14.44 8.94
N ILE A 127 12.46 13.67 9.88
CA ILE A 127 12.52 13.97 11.31
C ILE A 127 13.77 13.32 11.89
N ALA A 128 14.77 14.14 12.26
CA ALA A 128 16.02 13.64 12.85
C ALA A 128 15.77 12.87 14.16
N PRO A 129 16.69 11.98 14.58
CA PRO A 129 16.63 11.32 15.89
C PRO A 129 16.47 12.35 17.03
N GLY A 130 15.48 12.14 17.89
CA GLY A 130 15.12 13.08 18.97
C GLY A 130 14.43 14.37 18.52
N GLY A 131 14.28 14.58 17.20
CA GLY A 131 13.63 15.73 16.60
C GLY A 131 12.11 15.65 16.56
N HIS A 132 11.50 16.68 16.04
CA HIS A 132 10.07 16.73 15.77
C HIS A 132 9.78 17.53 14.49
N LEU A 133 8.63 17.27 13.88
CA LEU A 133 8.11 18.00 12.72
C LEU A 133 6.62 18.26 12.92
N ARG A 134 6.19 19.48 12.62
CA ARG A 134 4.77 19.83 12.56
C ARG A 134 4.26 19.75 11.13
N TYR A 135 3.44 18.78 10.83
CA TYR A 135 2.70 18.69 9.58
C TYR A 135 1.48 19.62 9.63
N LYS A 136 1.22 20.32 8.51
CA LYS A 136 0.07 21.20 8.32
C LYS A 136 -0.76 20.65 7.17
N LEU A 137 -1.91 20.09 7.47
CA LEU A 137 -2.75 19.39 6.50
C LEU A 137 -4.10 20.10 6.34
N THR A 138 -4.63 20.08 5.12
CA THR A 138 -6.05 20.34 4.86
C THR A 138 -6.63 19.04 4.28
N PRO A 139 -7.18 18.13 5.13
CA PRO A 139 -7.47 16.77 4.74
C PRO A 139 -8.46 16.70 3.58
N MET A 140 -8.02 16.14 2.46
CA MET A 140 -8.79 15.91 1.23
C MET A 140 -8.20 14.66 0.52
N PRO A 141 -9.00 13.89 -0.22
CA PRO A 141 -10.45 13.82 -0.20
C PRO A 141 -10.95 13.03 1.02
N LYS A 142 -12.28 13.03 1.25
CA LYS A 142 -12.90 12.25 2.32
C LYS A 142 -12.77 10.75 2.11
N GLY A 143 -12.89 9.97 3.21
CA GLY A 143 -12.89 8.50 3.22
C GLY A 143 -11.80 7.90 4.08
N THR A 144 -11.67 6.57 4.01
CA THR A 144 -10.67 5.79 4.74
C THR A 144 -9.29 6.00 4.12
N ARG A 145 -8.44 6.68 4.86
CA ARG A 145 -7.03 6.92 4.57
C ARG A 145 -6.20 6.23 5.65
N TRP A 146 -4.89 6.36 5.57
CA TRP A 146 -3.99 5.85 6.60
C TRP A 146 -2.70 6.66 6.63
N TYR A 147 -1.86 6.41 7.61
CA TYR A 147 -0.54 7.02 7.71
C TYR A 147 0.49 5.94 8.07
N HIS A 148 1.68 6.08 7.55
CA HIS A 148 2.75 5.12 7.79
C HIS A 148 4.13 5.76 7.58
N THR A 149 5.18 5.05 8.01
CA THR A 149 6.55 5.46 7.69
C THR A 149 6.84 5.30 6.20
N HIS A 150 7.58 6.24 5.64
CA HIS A 150 8.05 6.19 4.25
C HIS A 150 9.59 6.14 4.19
N THR A 151 10.19 5.50 5.19
CA THR A 151 11.64 5.35 5.28
C THR A 151 12.09 4.19 4.42
N THR A 152 13.14 4.41 3.60
CA THR A 152 13.84 3.34 2.88
C THR A 152 14.45 2.35 3.88
N ALA A 153 14.13 1.08 3.74
CA ALA A 153 14.59 0.00 4.61
C ALA A 153 15.82 -0.72 4.02
N GLY A 154 15.86 -0.88 2.71
CA GLY A 154 16.89 -1.63 2.00
C GLY A 154 16.99 -3.06 2.55
N SER A 155 18.17 -3.43 3.09
CA SER A 155 18.38 -4.73 3.70
C SER A 155 18.08 -4.79 5.21
N ASN A 156 17.56 -3.71 5.81
CA ASN A 156 17.23 -3.66 7.23
C ASN A 156 15.72 -3.89 7.46
N LEU A 157 15.34 -5.12 7.69
CA LEU A 157 13.94 -5.51 7.94
C LEU A 157 13.38 -5.05 9.31
N SER A 158 14.14 -4.23 10.07
CA SER A 158 13.69 -3.68 11.37
C SER A 158 13.21 -2.23 11.27
N ILE A 159 13.16 -1.64 10.07
CA ILE A 159 12.68 -0.28 9.80
C ILE A 159 11.75 -0.28 8.57
N GLY A 160 11.25 0.88 8.20
CA GLY A 160 10.31 1.00 7.09
C GLY A 160 8.98 0.31 7.38
N THR A 161 8.24 -0.05 6.35
CA THR A 161 6.91 -0.66 6.48
C THR A 161 6.91 -2.08 7.05
N TYR A 162 8.09 -2.67 7.34
CA TYR A 162 8.19 -3.92 8.10
C TYR A 162 7.87 -3.76 9.60
N THR A 163 7.73 -2.52 10.07
CA THR A 163 7.45 -2.18 11.48
C THR A 163 5.97 -1.90 11.72
N GLY A 164 5.59 -1.71 12.99
CA GLY A 164 4.24 -1.31 13.40
C GLY A 164 3.93 0.18 13.19
N GLN A 165 4.71 0.88 12.37
CA GLN A 165 4.54 2.31 12.10
C GLN A 165 3.45 2.58 11.06
N PHE A 166 2.22 2.25 11.38
CA PHE A 166 1.03 2.53 10.58
C PHE A 166 -0.20 2.78 11.47
N GLY A 167 -1.16 3.53 10.94
CA GLY A 167 -2.43 3.77 11.61
C GLY A 167 -3.50 4.27 10.64
N PHE A 168 -4.76 4.10 11.00
CA PHE A 168 -5.89 4.59 10.22
C PHE A 168 -6.03 6.11 10.34
N LEU A 169 -6.43 6.73 9.25
CA LEU A 169 -6.86 8.11 9.17
C LEU A 169 -8.22 8.14 8.46
N LEU A 170 -9.25 8.69 9.11
CA LEU A 170 -10.55 8.91 8.51
C LEU A 170 -10.73 10.40 8.23
N VAL A 171 -10.96 10.75 6.97
CA VAL A 171 -11.42 12.09 6.59
C VAL A 171 -12.94 12.07 6.49
N GLU A 172 -13.60 12.72 7.45
CA GLU A 172 -15.06 12.75 7.57
C GLU A 172 -15.65 13.93 6.79
N GLY A 173 -16.65 13.64 5.96
CA GLY A 173 -17.48 14.68 5.34
C GLY A 173 -18.51 15.25 6.31
N ALA A 174 -19.02 16.45 6.04
CA ALA A 174 -19.95 17.15 6.93
C ALA A 174 -21.26 16.39 7.17
N ASN A 175 -21.71 15.57 6.21
CA ASN A 175 -23.00 14.88 6.22
C ASN A 175 -22.86 13.45 5.69
N ASP A 176 -21.86 12.69 6.15
CA ASP A 176 -21.68 11.32 5.69
C ASP A 176 -22.78 10.42 6.26
N PRO A 177 -23.51 9.70 5.39
CA PRO A 177 -24.53 8.77 5.84
C PRO A 177 -23.89 7.59 6.60
N LYS A 178 -24.56 7.14 7.66
CA LYS A 178 -24.16 5.97 8.45
C LYS A 178 -25.18 4.85 8.31
N PRO A 179 -25.25 4.16 7.16
CA PRO A 179 -26.21 3.09 6.91
C PRO A 179 -25.78 1.76 7.57
N TYR A 180 -25.17 1.82 8.72
CA TYR A 180 -24.62 0.69 9.47
C TYR A 180 -24.85 0.91 10.98
N ASP A 181 -24.84 -0.17 11.72
CA ASP A 181 -25.06 -0.18 13.17
C ASP A 181 -23.75 -0.14 13.95
N GLN A 182 -22.67 -0.73 13.39
CA GLN A 182 -21.36 -0.81 13.97
C GLN A 182 -20.27 -0.51 12.94
N GLU A 183 -19.14 0.08 13.39
CA GLU A 183 -17.94 0.32 12.59
C GLU A 183 -16.75 -0.44 13.19
N VAL A 184 -16.03 -1.20 12.38
CA VAL A 184 -14.88 -2.02 12.79
C VAL A 184 -13.67 -1.72 11.91
N TRP A 185 -12.52 -1.50 12.53
CA TRP A 185 -11.25 -1.16 11.88
C TRP A 185 -10.32 -2.37 11.93
N LEU A 186 -9.89 -2.85 10.77
CA LEU A 186 -9.15 -4.09 10.61
C LEU A 186 -7.91 -3.86 9.75
N ALA A 187 -6.76 -3.67 10.38
CA ALA A 187 -5.46 -3.53 9.73
C ALA A 187 -4.73 -4.87 9.71
N ILE A 188 -4.31 -5.30 8.54
CA ILE A 188 -3.53 -6.52 8.33
C ILE A 188 -2.07 -6.17 8.33
N HIS A 189 -1.25 -6.95 9.04
CA HIS A 189 0.20 -6.80 9.00
C HIS A 189 0.91 -8.14 9.21
N HIS A 190 2.13 -8.25 8.64
CA HIS A 190 2.97 -9.43 8.74
C HIS A 190 4.22 -9.12 9.56
N TRP A 191 4.67 -10.09 10.37
CA TRP A 191 5.71 -9.89 11.37
C TRP A 191 6.84 -10.90 11.27
N GLU A 192 7.98 -10.53 11.90
CA GLU A 192 9.24 -11.27 11.86
C GLU A 192 9.67 -11.58 10.41
N PRO A 193 9.92 -10.53 9.61
CA PRO A 193 10.37 -10.68 8.25
C PRO A 193 11.75 -11.32 8.17
N SER A 194 11.99 -12.10 7.15
CA SER A 194 13.29 -12.70 6.83
C SER A 194 13.45 -12.80 5.33
N PHE A 195 14.68 -12.65 4.84
CA PHE A 195 14.93 -12.86 3.42
C PHE A 195 14.85 -14.35 3.08
N VAL A 196 14.07 -14.66 2.05
CA VAL A 196 13.92 -15.99 1.49
C VAL A 196 14.36 -15.98 0.02
N PRO A 197 14.87 -17.09 -0.52
CA PRO A 197 15.14 -17.17 -1.96
C PRO A 197 13.85 -16.99 -2.75
N MET A 198 13.85 -16.17 -3.79
CA MET A 198 12.69 -15.94 -4.65
C MET A 198 12.14 -17.22 -5.28
N VAL A 199 12.99 -18.22 -5.47
CA VAL A 199 12.61 -19.58 -5.95
C VAL A 199 11.56 -20.23 -5.06
N GLU A 200 11.59 -20.01 -3.75
CA GLU A 200 10.61 -20.61 -2.82
C GLU A 200 9.23 -19.96 -2.92
N THR A 201 9.18 -18.66 -3.23
CA THR A 201 7.94 -17.93 -3.41
C THR A 201 7.30 -18.21 -4.77
N MET A 202 8.10 -18.38 -5.83
CA MET A 202 7.61 -18.68 -7.19
C MET A 202 7.15 -20.12 -7.38
N GLN A 203 7.69 -21.10 -6.67
CA GLN A 203 7.21 -22.50 -6.74
C GLN A 203 5.76 -22.64 -6.27
N ALA A 204 5.27 -21.71 -5.46
CA ALA A 204 3.86 -21.66 -5.09
C ALA A 204 2.96 -21.03 -6.16
N ALA A 205 3.51 -20.34 -7.16
CA ALA A 205 2.75 -19.54 -8.11
C ALA A 205 2.76 -20.04 -9.57
N SER A 206 3.79 -20.70 -10.10
CA SER A 206 3.79 -21.26 -11.47
C SER A 206 5.04 -22.10 -11.81
N ALA A 207 4.82 -23.32 -12.34
CA ALA A 207 5.89 -24.24 -12.78
C ALA A 207 6.56 -23.86 -14.12
N ASN A 208 6.28 -22.69 -14.73
CA ASN A 208 6.64 -22.39 -16.12
C ASN A 208 7.40 -21.07 -16.36
N HIS A 209 7.87 -20.37 -15.32
CA HIS A 209 8.69 -19.15 -15.50
C HIS A 209 10.19 -19.41 -15.23
N PRO A 210 11.10 -18.76 -15.99
CA PRO A 210 12.52 -18.83 -15.68
C PRO A 210 12.76 -18.19 -14.30
N LEU A 211 13.51 -18.94 -13.47
CA LEU A 211 13.85 -18.56 -12.10
C LEU A 211 14.73 -17.31 -12.13
N THR A 212 14.27 -16.22 -11.53
CA THR A 212 15.13 -15.11 -11.14
C THR A 212 15.87 -15.50 -9.86
N SER A 213 17.10 -15.04 -9.70
CA SER A 213 17.99 -15.45 -8.62
C SER A 213 18.02 -14.48 -7.44
N GLY A 214 16.95 -13.69 -7.23
CA GLY A 214 16.86 -12.69 -6.18
C GLY A 214 16.42 -13.22 -4.81
N SER A 215 16.23 -12.30 -3.88
CA SER A 215 15.66 -12.56 -2.56
C SER A 215 14.35 -11.82 -2.40
N ASP A 216 13.37 -12.50 -1.80
CA ASP A 216 12.11 -11.94 -1.37
C ASP A 216 11.98 -11.93 0.15
N VAL A 217 10.88 -11.42 0.70
CA VAL A 217 10.64 -11.35 2.15
C VAL A 217 9.55 -12.33 2.55
N GLY A 218 9.93 -13.30 3.37
CA GLY A 218 8.98 -14.20 4.05
C GLY A 218 8.71 -13.74 5.47
N TYR A 219 7.59 -14.18 6.04
CA TYR A 219 7.13 -13.79 7.37
C TYR A 219 6.78 -15.00 8.22
N LYS A 220 6.94 -14.86 9.53
CA LYS A 220 6.61 -15.92 10.48
C LYS A 220 5.20 -15.79 11.04
N TYR A 221 4.72 -14.58 11.24
CA TYR A 221 3.41 -14.31 11.80
C TYR A 221 2.63 -13.30 10.96
N ALA A 222 1.30 -13.37 11.09
CA ALA A 222 0.39 -12.38 10.53
C ALA A 222 -0.69 -12.03 11.57
N THR A 223 -1.14 -10.79 11.56
CA THR A 223 -2.16 -10.29 12.51
C THR A 223 -3.24 -9.50 11.78
N ILE A 224 -4.42 -9.45 12.40
CA ILE A 224 -5.37 -8.37 12.18
C ILE A 224 -5.34 -7.48 13.41
N ASN A 225 -5.06 -6.18 13.21
CA ASN A 225 -4.69 -5.25 14.26
C ASN A 225 -3.44 -5.78 15.01
N GLN A 226 -3.48 -5.86 16.33
CA GLN A 226 -2.34 -6.34 17.11
C GLN A 226 -2.25 -7.86 17.19
N HIS A 227 -3.36 -8.60 17.00
CA HIS A 227 -3.44 -9.99 17.46
C HIS A 227 -3.51 -11.01 16.33
N ARG A 228 -2.93 -12.17 16.57
CA ARG A 228 -3.12 -13.37 15.76
C ARG A 228 -4.53 -13.94 15.96
N LEU A 229 -5.00 -14.67 14.96
CA LEU A 229 -6.28 -15.38 15.04
C LEU A 229 -6.42 -16.16 16.36
N GLY A 230 -7.50 -15.88 17.08
CA GLY A 230 -7.85 -16.52 18.35
C GLY A 230 -7.15 -15.92 19.59
N ALA A 231 -6.28 -14.91 19.43
CA ALA A 231 -5.57 -14.29 20.55
C ALA A 231 -6.17 -12.96 21.03
N GLY A 232 -6.89 -12.26 20.14
CA GLY A 232 -7.52 -10.96 20.47
C GLY A 232 -9.00 -11.09 20.80
N GLU A 233 -9.61 -9.96 21.17
CA GLU A 233 -11.05 -9.88 21.35
C GLU A 233 -11.78 -10.11 20.03
N PRO A 234 -12.86 -10.91 20.03
CA PRO A 234 -13.65 -11.12 18.84
C PRO A 234 -14.43 -9.85 18.45
N VAL A 235 -14.74 -9.72 17.17
CA VAL A 235 -15.76 -8.79 16.70
C VAL A 235 -17.12 -9.33 17.11
N ARG A 236 -17.75 -8.70 18.12
CA ARG A 236 -19.06 -9.12 18.60
C ARG A 236 -20.17 -8.46 17.83
N VAL A 237 -21.11 -9.27 17.34
CA VAL A 237 -22.20 -8.84 16.44
C VAL A 237 -23.55 -9.43 16.87
N LYS A 238 -24.63 -8.83 16.38
CA LYS A 238 -25.99 -9.36 16.54
C LYS A 238 -26.53 -9.79 15.20
N GLN A 239 -27.45 -10.76 15.21
CA GLN A 239 -28.16 -11.15 13.99
C GLN A 239 -28.94 -9.97 13.39
N GLY A 240 -28.79 -9.74 12.08
CA GLY A 240 -29.40 -8.65 11.34
C GLY A 240 -28.65 -7.33 11.41
N GLU A 241 -27.61 -7.23 12.24
CA GLU A 241 -26.76 -6.03 12.34
C GLU A 241 -25.97 -5.80 11.05
N LYS A 242 -25.85 -4.54 10.65
CA LYS A 242 -24.98 -4.12 9.54
C LYS A 242 -23.67 -3.58 10.09
N VAL A 243 -22.59 -4.26 9.79
CA VAL A 243 -21.26 -3.89 10.25
C VAL A 243 -20.46 -3.26 9.10
N LEU A 244 -20.04 -2.02 9.27
CA LEU A 244 -19.05 -1.42 8.38
C LEU A 244 -17.67 -1.90 8.77
N MET A 245 -17.05 -2.72 7.93
CA MET A 245 -15.66 -3.15 8.06
C MET A 245 -14.76 -2.27 7.21
N ARG A 246 -13.81 -1.58 7.84
CA ARG A 246 -12.77 -0.82 7.17
C ARG A 246 -11.50 -1.65 7.20
N LEU A 247 -11.16 -2.20 6.06
CA LEU A 247 -10.04 -3.10 5.88
C LEU A 247 -8.86 -2.32 5.30
N LEU A 248 -7.68 -2.51 5.88
CA LEU A 248 -6.40 -1.97 5.41
C LEU A 248 -5.39 -3.10 5.34
N ASN A 249 -4.71 -3.25 4.21
CA ASN A 249 -3.51 -4.06 4.16
C ASN A 249 -2.27 -3.18 4.38
N ALA A 250 -1.77 -3.17 5.60
CA ALA A 250 -0.55 -2.44 6.00
C ALA A 250 0.71 -3.32 5.95
N SER A 251 0.67 -4.46 5.27
CA SER A 251 1.83 -5.34 5.08
C SER A 251 2.87 -4.71 4.16
N ALA A 252 4.14 -4.96 4.43
CA ALA A 252 5.24 -4.39 3.64
C ALA A 252 5.31 -4.98 2.22
N THR A 253 5.03 -6.29 2.04
CA THR A 253 5.16 -6.97 0.75
C THR A 253 4.05 -7.98 0.44
N GLU A 254 3.14 -8.27 1.40
CA GLU A 254 2.14 -9.33 1.24
C GLU A 254 0.80 -8.82 0.74
N ASN A 255 0.28 -9.44 -0.31
CA ASN A 255 -1.09 -9.27 -0.77
C ASN A 255 -1.98 -10.34 -0.14
N VAL A 256 -3.22 -10.01 0.21
CA VAL A 256 -4.11 -10.91 0.95
C VAL A 256 -5.48 -11.01 0.31
N VAL A 257 -6.14 -12.16 0.50
CA VAL A 257 -7.54 -12.36 0.14
C VAL A 257 -8.26 -12.85 1.39
N LEU A 258 -9.28 -12.11 1.84
CA LEU A 258 -10.06 -12.40 3.04
C LEU A 258 -11.45 -12.90 2.69
N ALA A 259 -11.99 -13.77 3.54
CA ALA A 259 -13.38 -14.20 3.52
C ALA A 259 -13.98 -14.26 4.93
N LEU A 260 -15.29 -14.11 5.05
CA LEU A 260 -16.08 -14.39 6.24
C LEU A 260 -17.14 -15.43 5.90
N PRO A 261 -16.98 -16.70 6.31
CA PRO A 261 -17.89 -17.78 5.93
C PRO A 261 -19.35 -17.47 6.27
N GLY A 262 -20.24 -17.79 5.34
CA GLY A 262 -21.68 -17.55 5.50
C GLY A 262 -22.13 -16.11 5.33
N HIS A 263 -21.21 -15.20 4.92
CA HIS A 263 -21.50 -13.78 4.72
C HIS A 263 -20.92 -13.29 3.40
N THR A 264 -21.45 -12.15 2.95
CA THR A 264 -20.92 -11.41 1.80
C THR A 264 -20.49 -10.00 2.23
N PHE A 265 -19.54 -9.44 1.52
CA PHE A 265 -19.06 -8.07 1.68
C PHE A 265 -19.72 -7.21 0.61
N ARG A 266 -20.57 -6.28 1.01
CA ARG A 266 -21.05 -5.24 0.12
C ARG A 266 -20.02 -4.13 0.06
N ILE A 267 -19.21 -4.11 -0.98
CA ILE A 267 -18.14 -3.12 -1.16
C ILE A 267 -18.77 -1.76 -1.47
N ILE A 268 -18.43 -0.75 -0.67
CA ILE A 268 -18.95 0.61 -0.81
C ILE A 268 -17.87 1.64 -1.16
N ALA A 269 -16.61 1.37 -0.81
CA ALA A 269 -15.49 2.22 -1.18
C ALA A 269 -14.20 1.40 -1.33
N MET A 270 -13.30 1.87 -2.19
CA MET A 270 -11.92 1.41 -2.33
C MET A 270 -10.98 2.60 -2.17
N ASP A 271 -9.89 2.40 -1.42
CA ASP A 271 -8.94 3.46 -1.05
C ASP A 271 -9.65 4.73 -0.57
N GLY A 272 -10.74 4.55 0.21
CA GLY A 272 -11.56 5.60 0.75
C GLY A 272 -12.43 6.35 -0.26
N ASN A 273 -12.42 5.96 -1.53
CA ASN A 273 -13.27 6.56 -2.56
C ASN A 273 -14.50 5.68 -2.83
N PRO A 274 -15.73 6.24 -2.86
CA PRO A 274 -16.93 5.47 -3.16
C PRO A 274 -16.83 4.77 -4.51
N VAL A 275 -17.25 3.51 -4.57
CA VAL A 275 -17.33 2.78 -5.84
C VAL A 275 -18.59 3.19 -6.62
N PRO A 276 -18.56 3.22 -7.96
CA PRO A 276 -19.74 3.46 -8.80
C PRO A 276 -20.87 2.49 -8.53
N TYR A 277 -20.55 1.21 -8.37
CA TYR A 277 -21.51 0.15 -8.09
C TYR A 277 -21.12 -0.64 -6.85
N ALA A 278 -21.89 -0.46 -5.77
CA ALA A 278 -21.74 -1.29 -4.59
C ALA A 278 -22.29 -2.70 -4.89
N LYS A 279 -21.41 -3.70 -4.82
CA LYS A 279 -21.76 -5.12 -5.05
C LYS A 279 -21.36 -5.98 -3.87
N GLU A 280 -22.08 -7.08 -3.72
CA GLU A 280 -21.75 -8.14 -2.76
C GLU A 280 -20.79 -9.15 -3.39
N VAL A 281 -19.75 -9.50 -2.64
CA VAL A 281 -18.72 -10.48 -2.99
C VAL A 281 -18.43 -11.38 -1.79
N GLU A 282 -17.96 -12.59 -2.03
CA GLU A 282 -17.60 -13.52 -0.95
C GLU A 282 -16.19 -13.29 -0.41
N VAL A 283 -15.33 -12.63 -1.21
CA VAL A 283 -13.95 -12.34 -0.84
C VAL A 283 -13.60 -10.89 -1.05
N VAL A 284 -12.63 -10.39 -0.25
CA VAL A 284 -11.99 -9.09 -0.45
C VAL A 284 -10.51 -9.33 -0.66
N ALA A 285 -10.00 -8.97 -1.84
CA ALA A 285 -8.57 -8.93 -2.09
C ALA A 285 -8.03 -7.53 -1.78
N LEU A 286 -6.87 -7.48 -1.12
CA LEU A 286 -6.17 -6.28 -0.73
C LEU A 286 -4.69 -6.46 -1.04
N ALA A 287 -4.18 -5.74 -2.02
CA ALA A 287 -2.75 -5.59 -2.19
C ALA A 287 -2.18 -4.68 -1.09
N ALA A 288 -0.85 -4.69 -0.93
CA ALA A 288 -0.19 -3.81 0.02
C ALA A 288 -0.65 -2.35 -0.18
N ALA A 289 -1.04 -1.67 0.90
CA ALA A 289 -1.60 -0.32 0.97
C ALA A 289 -3.06 -0.16 0.53
N GLU A 290 -3.71 -1.12 -0.08
CA GLU A 290 -5.12 -0.99 -0.43
C GLU A 290 -6.02 -0.95 0.80
N ARG A 291 -7.10 -0.18 0.69
CA ARG A 291 -8.18 -0.09 1.68
C ARG A 291 -9.49 -0.44 1.02
N VAL A 292 -10.32 -1.18 1.72
CA VAL A 292 -11.69 -1.50 1.31
C VAL A 292 -12.65 -1.22 2.46
N ASP A 293 -13.71 -0.44 2.18
CA ASP A 293 -14.83 -0.27 3.09
C ASP A 293 -15.98 -1.15 2.61
N ALA A 294 -16.39 -2.09 3.47
CA ALA A 294 -17.44 -3.05 3.15
C ALA A 294 -18.52 -3.09 4.24
N ILE A 295 -19.79 -3.09 3.84
CA ILE A 295 -20.89 -3.38 4.76
C ILE A 295 -21.19 -4.86 4.71
N VAL A 296 -21.15 -5.51 5.87
CA VAL A 296 -21.51 -6.91 6.04
C VAL A 296 -22.79 -6.99 6.88
N GLU A 297 -23.83 -7.60 6.32
CA GLU A 297 -25.05 -7.89 7.07
C GLU A 297 -24.92 -9.23 7.77
N MET A 298 -25.06 -9.22 9.09
CA MET A 298 -24.86 -10.40 9.94
C MET A 298 -26.06 -11.34 9.88
N LYS A 299 -26.07 -12.20 8.83
CA LYS A 299 -27.22 -13.11 8.51
C LYS A 299 -27.06 -14.52 9.04
N SER A 300 -25.85 -14.95 9.33
CA SER A 300 -25.52 -16.38 9.66
C SER A 300 -25.03 -16.50 11.09
N PRO A 301 -25.93 -16.66 12.11
CA PRO A 301 -25.52 -16.76 13.51
C PRO A 301 -24.56 -17.94 13.79
N GLY A 302 -23.44 -17.63 14.45
CA GLY A 302 -22.38 -18.60 14.75
C GLY A 302 -21.17 -17.94 15.37
N VAL A 303 -20.07 -18.67 15.43
CA VAL A 303 -18.74 -18.19 15.74
C VAL A 303 -17.86 -18.47 14.53
N TRP A 304 -17.40 -17.44 13.84
CA TRP A 304 -16.77 -17.52 12.54
C TRP A 304 -15.35 -16.98 12.54
N VAL A 305 -14.54 -17.43 11.60
CA VAL A 305 -13.25 -16.81 11.31
C VAL A 305 -13.41 -15.88 10.11
N LEU A 306 -13.22 -14.57 10.30
CA LEU A 306 -12.85 -13.65 9.24
C LEU A 306 -11.35 -13.79 9.02
N GLY A 307 -10.89 -14.31 7.89
CA GLY A 307 -9.48 -14.59 7.69
C GLY A 307 -9.09 -14.81 6.23
N SER A 308 -7.79 -15.07 6.04
CA SER A 308 -7.26 -15.35 4.70
C SER A 308 -7.88 -16.61 4.08
N THR A 309 -8.10 -16.58 2.77
CA THR A 309 -8.48 -17.78 2.00
C THR A 309 -7.36 -18.82 1.94
N LEU A 310 -6.10 -18.39 2.13
CA LEU A 310 -4.95 -19.30 2.21
C LEU A 310 -4.81 -19.88 3.62
N GLU A 311 -4.82 -21.19 3.73
CA GLU A 311 -4.67 -21.89 5.01
C GLU A 311 -3.34 -21.55 5.70
N LYS A 312 -2.24 -21.51 4.94
CA LYS A 312 -0.90 -21.12 5.46
C LYS A 312 -0.95 -19.77 6.17
N SER A 313 -1.61 -18.77 5.59
CA SER A 313 -1.72 -17.44 6.19
C SER A 313 -2.57 -17.47 7.47
N ARG A 314 -3.66 -18.27 7.53
CA ARG A 314 -4.43 -18.46 8.77
C ARG A 314 -3.61 -19.16 9.85
N GLN A 315 -2.76 -20.14 9.49
CA GLN A 315 -1.82 -20.79 10.42
C GLN A 315 -0.76 -19.81 10.95
N MET A 316 -0.32 -18.84 10.15
CA MET A 316 0.52 -17.73 10.59
C MET A 316 -0.22 -16.79 11.56
N GLY A 317 -1.56 -16.82 11.59
CA GLY A 317 -2.41 -16.02 12.47
C GLY A 317 -3.30 -15.00 11.77
N LEU A 318 -3.35 -14.98 10.43
CA LEU A 318 -4.13 -14.01 9.67
C LEU A 318 -5.64 -14.30 9.75
N GLY A 319 -6.28 -13.65 10.70
CA GLY A 319 -7.72 -13.69 10.90
C GLY A 319 -8.13 -13.09 12.23
N ILE A 320 -9.44 -12.92 12.39
CA ILE A 320 -10.10 -12.46 13.62
C ILE A 320 -11.40 -13.25 13.81
N VAL A 321 -11.78 -13.49 15.05
CA VAL A 321 -13.05 -14.17 15.37
C VAL A 321 -14.20 -13.17 15.25
N VAL A 322 -15.29 -13.59 14.60
CA VAL A 322 -16.57 -12.89 14.57
C VAL A 322 -17.58 -13.72 15.35
N GLU A 323 -18.04 -13.19 16.49
CA GLU A 323 -18.89 -13.90 17.44
C GLU A 323 -20.29 -13.27 17.52
N TYR A 324 -21.30 -14.05 17.24
CA TYR A 324 -22.68 -13.61 17.38
C TYR A 324 -23.15 -13.67 18.83
N ALA A 325 -23.92 -12.68 19.25
CA ALA A 325 -24.53 -12.64 20.57
C ALA A 325 -25.28 -13.93 20.88
N GLY A 326 -24.97 -14.54 22.03
CA GLY A 326 -25.54 -15.80 22.48
C GLY A 326 -25.05 -17.06 21.74
N LYS A 327 -24.01 -16.93 20.90
CA LYS A 327 -23.33 -18.08 20.30
C LYS A 327 -21.98 -18.29 20.98
N THR A 328 -21.65 -19.55 21.20
CA THR A 328 -20.38 -20.00 21.82
C THR A 328 -19.82 -21.18 21.06
N GLY A 329 -18.54 -21.48 21.23
CA GLY A 329 -17.88 -22.62 20.61
C GLY A 329 -16.60 -22.22 19.87
N ALA A 330 -15.95 -23.20 19.27
CA ALA A 330 -14.75 -22.97 18.47
C ALA A 330 -15.11 -22.18 17.19
N PRO A 331 -14.29 -21.20 16.80
CA PRO A 331 -14.49 -20.47 15.54
C PRO A 331 -14.42 -21.41 14.34
N VAL A 332 -15.34 -21.23 13.41
CA VAL A 332 -15.47 -22.08 12.22
C VAL A 332 -14.95 -21.34 10.98
N TRP A 333 -14.12 -22.01 10.20
CA TRP A 333 -13.75 -21.62 8.84
C TRP A 333 -14.48 -22.51 7.83
N LYS A 334 -14.89 -21.92 6.72
CA LYS A 334 -15.32 -22.61 5.50
C LYS A 334 -14.80 -21.85 4.31
N ASP A 335 -14.32 -22.54 3.29
CA ASP A 335 -13.86 -21.88 2.09
C ASP A 335 -15.02 -21.18 1.36
N PRO A 336 -14.79 -20.00 0.75
CA PRO A 336 -15.79 -19.33 -0.07
C PRO A 336 -16.08 -20.17 -1.32
N HIS A 337 -17.30 -20.08 -1.85
CA HIS A 337 -17.68 -20.75 -3.10
C HIS A 337 -17.06 -20.05 -4.31
N ASN A 338 -16.94 -18.73 -4.26
CA ASN A 338 -16.33 -17.93 -5.29
C ASN A 338 -15.22 -17.03 -4.67
N ALA A 339 -13.96 -17.37 -4.97
CA ALA A 339 -12.79 -16.62 -4.49
C ALA A 339 -12.24 -15.64 -5.53
N VAL A 340 -13.04 -15.24 -6.53
CA VAL A 340 -12.61 -14.31 -7.59
C VAL A 340 -12.83 -12.86 -7.14
N TRP A 341 -11.76 -12.07 -7.23
CA TRP A 341 -11.80 -10.62 -7.09
C TRP A 341 -11.59 -9.96 -8.45
N ASP A 342 -12.51 -9.08 -8.86
CA ASP A 342 -12.43 -8.34 -10.12
C ASP A 342 -12.89 -6.89 -9.88
N TYR A 343 -11.96 -5.95 -9.96
CA TYR A 343 -12.24 -4.52 -9.77
C TYR A 343 -13.27 -4.00 -10.78
N THR A 344 -13.33 -4.59 -12.00
CA THR A 344 -14.22 -4.09 -13.07
C THR A 344 -15.69 -4.18 -12.71
N GLN A 345 -16.08 -5.09 -11.82
CA GLN A 345 -17.46 -5.23 -11.39
C GLN A 345 -18.00 -4.07 -10.54
N PHE A 346 -17.10 -3.22 -10.02
CA PHE A 346 -17.44 -2.06 -9.19
C PHE A 346 -17.42 -0.74 -9.98
N ALA A 347 -17.01 -0.77 -11.24
CA ALA A 347 -16.83 0.37 -12.14
C ALA A 347 -17.96 0.47 -13.18
N ASN A 348 -18.09 1.63 -13.83
CA ASN A 348 -18.92 1.76 -15.02
C ASN A 348 -18.28 0.98 -16.18
N SER A 349 -19.10 0.34 -17.00
CA SER A 349 -18.67 -0.35 -18.22
C SER A 349 -18.46 0.57 -19.43
N THR A 350 -18.61 1.88 -19.25
CA THR A 350 -18.37 2.89 -20.27
C THR A 350 -16.90 3.33 -20.25
N PRO A 351 -16.28 3.58 -21.40
CA PRO A 351 -14.91 4.11 -21.45
C PRO A 351 -14.79 5.46 -20.72
N ALA A 352 -13.67 5.69 -20.08
CA ALA A 352 -13.31 6.99 -19.52
C ALA A 352 -13.06 8.01 -20.65
N PRO A 353 -13.14 9.33 -20.37
CA PRO A 353 -12.76 10.37 -21.32
C PRO A 353 -11.34 10.21 -21.84
N ASN A 354 -11.07 10.71 -23.06
CA ASN A 354 -9.73 10.71 -23.60
C ASN A 354 -8.80 11.61 -22.75
N PRO A 355 -7.57 11.15 -22.43
CA PRO A 355 -6.60 11.97 -21.73
C PRO A 355 -5.98 13.04 -22.65
N ASP A 356 -5.42 14.10 -22.07
CA ASP A 356 -4.61 15.10 -22.79
C ASP A 356 -3.22 14.56 -23.17
N GLY A 357 -2.73 13.55 -22.44
CA GLY A 357 -1.47 12.88 -22.70
C GLY A 357 -1.42 11.50 -22.06
N SER A 358 -0.42 10.69 -22.42
CA SER A 358 -0.29 9.34 -21.89
C SER A 358 1.18 8.94 -21.73
N PHE A 359 1.41 8.02 -20.77
CA PHE A 359 2.69 7.40 -20.49
C PHE A 359 2.53 5.89 -20.51
N ALA A 360 3.37 5.20 -21.30
CA ALA A 360 3.50 3.75 -21.23
C ALA A 360 4.60 3.41 -20.23
N LEU A 361 4.28 2.60 -19.23
CA LEU A 361 5.14 2.27 -18.09
C LEU A 361 5.28 0.75 -17.99
N ALA A 362 6.37 0.22 -18.59
CA ALA A 362 6.71 -1.19 -18.46
C ALA A 362 7.32 -1.43 -17.08
N LEU A 363 6.66 -2.24 -16.27
CA LEU A 363 7.08 -2.64 -14.94
C LEU A 363 7.96 -3.89 -15.08
N MET A 364 9.23 -3.81 -14.69
CA MET A 364 10.23 -4.81 -15.03
C MET A 364 11.04 -5.22 -13.82
N ASP A 365 11.30 -6.52 -13.73
CA ASP A 365 12.38 -7.08 -12.93
C ASP A 365 13.62 -7.22 -13.84
N LEU A 366 14.73 -6.59 -13.44
CA LEU A 366 16.01 -6.68 -14.14
C LEU A 366 16.92 -7.76 -13.54
N GLY A 367 16.42 -8.51 -12.57
CA GLY A 367 17.20 -9.46 -11.79
C GLY A 367 18.25 -8.80 -10.89
N PRO A 368 18.97 -9.60 -10.11
CA PRO A 368 20.06 -9.10 -9.28
C PRO A 368 21.17 -8.58 -10.18
N GLN A 369 21.56 -7.33 -9.97
CA GLN A 369 22.73 -6.77 -10.65
C GLN A 369 23.99 -7.42 -10.10
N LYS A 370 25.11 -7.31 -10.85
CA LYS A 370 26.37 -7.94 -10.49
C LYS A 370 26.73 -7.70 -9.02
N ASP A 371 26.93 -8.80 -8.29
CA ASP A 371 27.22 -8.81 -6.86
C ASP A 371 26.11 -8.30 -5.92
N ALA A 372 24.90 -8.06 -6.43
CA ALA A 372 23.74 -7.69 -5.63
C ALA A 372 22.99 -8.93 -5.10
N LYS A 373 22.46 -8.84 -3.89
CA LYS A 373 21.63 -9.88 -3.25
C LYS A 373 20.17 -9.81 -3.68
N PHE A 374 19.70 -8.63 -4.10
CA PHE A 374 18.31 -8.32 -4.40
C PHE A 374 18.13 -7.96 -5.86
N ASP A 375 16.94 -8.25 -6.38
CA ASP A 375 16.57 -7.84 -7.73
C ASP A 375 16.47 -6.33 -7.83
N THR A 376 16.78 -5.81 -9.01
CA THR A 376 16.64 -4.40 -9.33
C THR A 376 15.35 -4.21 -10.10
N TRP A 377 14.49 -3.38 -9.57
CA TRP A 377 13.19 -3.08 -10.15
C TRP A 377 13.25 -1.81 -11.01
N ALA A 378 12.57 -1.83 -12.15
CA ALA A 378 12.68 -0.78 -13.14
C ALA A 378 11.33 -0.43 -13.78
N ILE A 379 11.19 0.85 -14.14
CA ILE A 379 10.14 1.33 -15.03
C ILE A 379 10.81 1.69 -16.37
N ASN A 380 10.34 1.09 -17.48
CA ASN A 380 10.94 1.26 -18.79
C ASN A 380 12.45 0.97 -18.87
N GLY A 381 12.90 -0.04 -18.10
CA GLY A 381 14.29 -0.47 -18.06
C GLY A 381 15.24 0.45 -17.28
N LYS A 382 14.71 1.42 -16.53
CA LYS A 382 15.48 2.32 -15.65
C LYS A 382 14.98 2.26 -14.23
N SER A 383 15.90 2.25 -13.28
CA SER A 383 15.63 2.23 -11.85
C SER A 383 15.88 3.59 -11.22
N TRP A 384 15.16 3.90 -10.15
CA TRP A 384 15.46 5.07 -9.34
C TRP A 384 16.88 4.98 -8.75
N PRO A 385 17.67 6.09 -8.71
CA PRO A 385 17.30 7.46 -9.12
C PRO A 385 17.60 7.80 -10.59
N ASP A 386 18.07 6.87 -11.42
CA ASP A 386 18.53 7.12 -12.80
C ASP A 386 17.40 7.15 -13.84
N ILE A 387 16.15 7.24 -13.37
CA ILE A 387 14.96 7.32 -14.21
C ILE A 387 14.52 8.78 -14.38
N GLU A 388 14.23 9.18 -15.61
CA GLU A 388 13.72 10.52 -15.91
C GLU A 388 12.29 10.71 -15.38
N PRO A 389 11.98 11.89 -14.79
CA PRO A 389 10.64 12.17 -14.30
C PRO A 389 9.63 12.30 -15.45
N LEU A 390 8.39 11.87 -15.21
CA LEU A 390 7.26 12.15 -16.08
C LEU A 390 6.90 13.64 -16.01
N LYS A 391 6.74 14.30 -17.16
CA LYS A 391 6.45 15.73 -17.22
C LYS A 391 4.96 15.95 -17.50
N VAL A 392 4.29 16.72 -16.66
CA VAL A 392 2.87 17.03 -16.78
C VAL A 392 2.62 18.54 -16.74
N LYS A 393 1.50 18.98 -17.30
CA LYS A 393 1.01 20.37 -17.21
C LYS A 393 -0.18 20.44 -16.29
N GLN A 394 -0.20 21.44 -15.42
CA GLN A 394 -1.31 21.65 -14.48
C GLN A 394 -2.68 21.70 -15.17
N GLY A 395 -3.67 21.06 -14.55
CA GLY A 395 -5.05 21.01 -15.02
C GLY A 395 -5.30 20.01 -16.15
N LYS A 396 -4.27 19.29 -16.63
CA LYS A 396 -4.38 18.29 -17.69
C LYS A 396 -4.62 16.91 -17.14
N ARG A 397 -5.34 16.07 -17.90
CA ARG A 397 -5.61 14.67 -17.59
C ARG A 397 -4.57 13.79 -18.29
N TYR A 398 -3.91 12.93 -17.54
CA TYR A 398 -2.90 12.02 -18.06
C TYR A 398 -3.26 10.58 -17.77
N ARG A 399 -3.03 9.71 -18.77
CA ARG A 399 -3.13 8.25 -18.64
C ARG A 399 -1.77 7.64 -18.40
N MET A 400 -1.67 6.83 -17.35
CA MET A 400 -0.56 5.91 -17.14
C MET A 400 -1.02 4.50 -17.51
N LEU A 401 -0.34 3.86 -18.46
CA LEU A 401 -0.57 2.48 -18.87
C LEU A 401 0.53 1.63 -18.23
N PHE A 402 0.22 0.97 -17.15
CA PHE A 402 1.09 -0.01 -16.53
C PHE A 402 1.06 -1.32 -17.32
N GLN A 403 2.22 -1.82 -17.71
CA GLN A 403 2.40 -3.09 -18.39
C GLN A 403 3.35 -3.92 -17.55
N ASN A 404 2.80 -4.86 -16.78
CA ASN A 404 3.63 -5.69 -15.91
C ASN A 404 4.33 -6.76 -16.75
N ALA A 405 5.65 -6.62 -16.91
CA ALA A 405 6.50 -7.56 -17.62
C ALA A 405 7.28 -8.49 -16.66
N SER A 406 6.90 -8.53 -15.38
CA SER A 406 7.50 -9.39 -14.35
C SER A 406 6.60 -10.54 -13.94
N GLY A 407 7.14 -11.44 -13.11
CA GLY A 407 6.40 -12.54 -12.50
C GLY A 407 5.62 -12.16 -11.23
N ASP A 408 5.81 -10.94 -10.71
CA ASP A 408 5.26 -10.50 -9.44
C ASP A 408 4.09 -9.54 -9.62
N GLN A 409 3.31 -9.39 -8.54
CA GLN A 409 2.25 -8.40 -8.45
C GLN A 409 2.84 -7.07 -8.00
N HIS A 410 2.32 -5.97 -8.54
CA HIS A 410 2.79 -4.63 -8.19
C HIS A 410 1.63 -3.72 -7.80
N PRO A 411 1.43 -3.46 -6.49
CA PRO A 411 0.53 -2.41 -6.03
C PRO A 411 1.16 -1.04 -6.31
N MET A 412 0.77 -0.44 -7.45
CA MET A 412 1.27 0.87 -7.88
C MET A 412 0.52 1.98 -7.19
N HIS A 413 1.24 2.83 -6.46
CA HIS A 413 0.72 3.96 -5.71
C HIS A 413 1.15 5.29 -6.31
N LEU A 414 0.21 6.22 -6.37
CA LEU A 414 0.44 7.61 -6.75
C LEU A 414 0.21 8.52 -5.56
N HIS A 415 1.26 9.17 -5.09
CA HIS A 415 1.19 10.15 -4.01
C HIS A 415 0.31 11.35 -4.37
N ARG A 416 -0.28 11.99 -3.37
CA ARG A 416 -0.92 13.30 -3.45
C ARG A 416 -2.07 13.43 -4.46
N HIS A 417 -2.38 12.38 -5.20
CA HIS A 417 -3.44 12.35 -6.20
C HIS A 417 -4.33 11.10 -6.04
N THR A 418 -5.56 11.25 -6.48
CA THR A 418 -6.46 10.12 -6.73
C THR A 418 -6.51 9.90 -8.24
N PHE A 419 -6.35 8.67 -8.69
CA PHE A 419 -6.53 8.30 -10.10
C PHE A 419 -7.85 7.54 -10.32
N GLU A 420 -8.32 7.54 -11.55
CA GLU A 420 -9.44 6.75 -12.03
C GLU A 420 -8.89 5.54 -12.81
N VAL A 421 -9.31 4.32 -12.45
CA VAL A 421 -8.97 3.12 -13.22
C VAL A 421 -9.81 3.12 -14.50
N THR A 422 -9.14 3.08 -15.66
CA THR A 422 -9.78 3.25 -16.98
C THR A 422 -9.73 2.02 -17.86
N ALA A 423 -8.83 1.05 -17.56
CA ALA A 423 -8.85 -0.27 -18.17
C ALA A 423 -8.13 -1.29 -17.28
N ILE A 424 -8.55 -2.55 -17.34
CA ILE A 424 -7.87 -3.71 -16.77
C ILE A 424 -7.88 -4.81 -17.83
N GLY A 425 -6.70 -5.24 -18.29
CA GLY A 425 -6.57 -6.08 -19.46
C GLY A 425 -7.24 -5.46 -20.69
N ASP A 426 -8.17 -6.16 -21.30
CA ASP A 426 -8.96 -5.74 -22.45
C ASP A 426 -10.27 -5.02 -22.10
N LYS A 427 -10.61 -4.90 -20.79
CA LYS A 427 -11.86 -4.29 -20.32
C LYS A 427 -11.69 -2.80 -20.06
N ASN A 428 -12.33 -1.95 -20.84
CA ASN A 428 -12.43 -0.52 -20.56
C ASN A 428 -13.51 -0.27 -19.49
N ILE A 429 -13.16 0.56 -18.49
CA ILE A 429 -14.05 0.93 -17.38
C ILE A 429 -13.93 2.43 -17.08
N SER A 430 -14.77 2.94 -16.17
CA SER A 430 -14.66 4.31 -15.66
C SER A 430 -15.28 4.47 -14.28
N GLY A 431 -15.00 5.59 -13.63
CA GLY A 431 -15.60 5.99 -12.36
C GLY A 431 -14.97 5.35 -11.12
N LEU A 432 -14.19 4.28 -11.24
CA LEU A 432 -13.52 3.66 -10.12
C LEU A 432 -12.26 4.46 -9.74
N LYS A 433 -12.33 5.15 -8.61
CA LYS A 433 -11.24 6.00 -8.10
C LYS A 433 -10.46 5.29 -7.00
N LYS A 434 -9.13 5.33 -7.12
CA LYS A 434 -8.18 4.71 -6.19
C LYS A 434 -6.93 5.57 -6.06
N ASP A 435 -6.05 5.22 -5.15
CA ASP A 435 -4.67 5.73 -5.07
C ASP A 435 -3.63 4.61 -5.11
N VAL A 436 -4.05 3.35 -4.99
CA VAL A 436 -3.25 2.15 -5.21
C VAL A 436 -3.98 1.23 -6.18
N ILE A 437 -3.31 0.63 -7.13
CA ILE A 437 -3.86 -0.42 -8.01
C ILE A 437 -2.88 -1.57 -8.16
N ASN A 438 -3.36 -2.78 -7.88
CA ASN A 438 -2.54 -3.98 -8.05
C ASN A 438 -2.48 -4.38 -9.52
N VAL A 439 -1.29 -4.41 -10.09
CA VAL A 439 -1.04 -4.86 -11.47
C VAL A 439 -0.57 -6.31 -11.41
N MET A 440 -1.41 -7.22 -11.89
CA MET A 440 -1.13 -8.66 -11.86
C MET A 440 0.02 -9.03 -12.83
N PRO A 441 0.73 -10.13 -12.58
CA PRO A 441 1.78 -10.61 -13.48
C PRO A 441 1.30 -10.71 -14.92
N LEU A 442 2.09 -10.16 -15.85
CA LEU A 442 1.84 -10.20 -17.30
C LEU A 442 0.52 -9.52 -17.76
N ASP A 443 -0.09 -8.73 -16.89
CA ASP A 443 -1.33 -7.99 -17.18
C ASP A 443 -1.04 -6.50 -17.45
N THR A 444 -2.08 -5.79 -17.88
CA THR A 444 -2.04 -4.35 -18.14
C THR A 444 -3.15 -3.63 -17.39
N VAL A 445 -2.83 -2.48 -16.80
CA VAL A 445 -3.79 -1.61 -16.14
C VAL A 445 -3.58 -0.19 -16.60
N ALA A 446 -4.67 0.48 -17.00
CA ALA A 446 -4.63 1.91 -17.32
C ALA A 446 -5.33 2.70 -16.20
N VAL A 447 -4.67 3.77 -15.76
CA VAL A 447 -5.24 4.72 -14.80
C VAL A 447 -5.08 6.15 -15.33
N ASP A 448 -6.07 7.00 -15.06
CA ASP A 448 -6.02 8.42 -15.40
C ASP A 448 -6.00 9.26 -14.14
N PHE A 449 -5.14 10.26 -14.09
CA PHE A 449 -5.17 11.28 -13.05
C PHE A 449 -5.23 12.69 -13.65
N VAL A 450 -5.78 13.62 -12.91
CA VAL A 450 -5.73 15.04 -13.24
C VAL A 450 -4.54 15.65 -12.51
N ALA A 451 -3.67 16.33 -13.22
CA ALA A 451 -2.52 17.02 -12.66
C ALA A 451 -2.98 18.35 -12.01
N ASP A 452 -3.69 18.25 -10.86
CA ASP A 452 -4.32 19.39 -10.18
C ASP A 452 -3.66 19.77 -8.85
N ASN A 453 -2.61 19.04 -8.46
CA ASN A 453 -1.86 19.28 -7.22
C ASN A 453 -0.36 19.52 -7.52
N PRO A 454 0.07 20.74 -7.84
CA PRO A 454 1.43 21.06 -8.26
C PRO A 454 2.50 20.67 -7.22
N GLY A 455 3.70 20.40 -7.74
CA GLY A 455 4.88 19.97 -7.01
C GLY A 455 5.31 18.55 -7.41
N ASP A 456 6.51 18.15 -6.98
CA ASP A 456 7.00 16.80 -7.24
C ASP A 456 6.05 15.79 -6.62
N THR A 457 5.76 14.72 -7.35
CA THR A 457 4.81 13.68 -6.95
C THR A 457 5.45 12.32 -7.20
N LEU A 458 5.44 11.45 -6.20
CA LEU A 458 6.02 10.12 -6.29
C LEU A 458 5.00 9.10 -6.84
N LEU A 459 5.46 8.31 -7.80
CA LEU A 459 4.82 7.08 -8.27
C LEU A 459 5.75 5.93 -7.91
N HIS A 460 5.26 4.92 -7.19
CA HIS A 460 6.08 3.77 -6.81
C HIS A 460 5.26 2.49 -6.62
N CYS A 461 5.93 1.32 -6.64
CA CYS A 461 5.36 0.08 -6.15
C CYS A 461 5.31 0.13 -4.61
N HIS A 462 4.17 -0.23 -4.01
CA HIS A 462 4.02 -0.16 -2.55
C HIS A 462 4.58 -1.37 -1.80
N MET A 463 5.17 -2.33 -2.50
CA MET A 463 6.00 -3.35 -1.86
C MET A 463 7.34 -2.73 -1.49
N GLN A 464 7.66 -2.70 -0.17
CA GLN A 464 8.84 -2.02 0.38
C GLN A 464 10.13 -2.46 -0.33
N LEU A 465 10.32 -3.77 -0.52
CA LEU A 465 11.51 -4.29 -1.18
C LEU A 465 11.65 -3.78 -2.62
N HIS A 466 10.53 -3.77 -3.38
CA HIS A 466 10.55 -3.30 -4.76
C HIS A 466 10.84 -1.79 -4.83
N MET A 467 10.19 -1.01 -3.98
CA MET A 467 10.41 0.44 -3.87
C MET A 467 11.88 0.75 -3.57
N ASP A 468 12.44 0.10 -2.55
CA ASP A 468 13.80 0.33 -2.07
C ASP A 468 14.87 -0.01 -3.12
N TYR A 469 14.57 -0.96 -3.99
CA TYR A 469 15.48 -1.40 -5.04
C TYR A 469 15.12 -0.88 -6.44
N GLY A 470 14.50 0.32 -6.49
CA GLY A 470 14.45 1.15 -7.68
C GLY A 470 13.09 1.35 -8.32
N PHE A 471 12.01 0.77 -7.76
CA PHE A 471 10.70 0.82 -8.38
C PHE A 471 9.92 2.10 -8.06
N MET A 472 10.54 3.24 -8.37
CA MET A 472 10.01 4.59 -8.14
C MET A 472 10.26 5.50 -9.33
N GLN A 473 9.38 6.48 -9.54
CA GLN A 473 9.54 7.54 -10.54
C GLN A 473 8.84 8.82 -10.08
N LEU A 474 9.45 9.98 -10.30
CA LEU A 474 8.81 11.26 -10.03
C LEU A 474 7.93 11.71 -11.19
N ILE A 475 6.84 12.38 -10.88
CA ILE A 475 6.04 13.20 -11.79
C ILE A 475 6.32 14.66 -11.48
N LYS A 476 6.72 15.44 -12.49
CA LYS A 476 7.08 16.87 -12.35
C LYS A 476 6.17 17.76 -13.19
N TYR A 477 5.71 18.81 -12.57
CA TYR A 477 4.93 19.84 -13.22
C TYR A 477 5.83 20.79 -14.02
N SER A 478 5.43 21.12 -15.25
CA SER A 478 6.16 21.98 -16.20
C SER A 478 5.34 23.20 -16.64
#